data_c1e70b50275e18c0dfdf56f97a22151b
#
_entry.id   c1e70b50275e18c0dfdf56f97a22151b
#
_cell.length_a   1.000
_cell.length_b   1.000
_cell.length_c   1.000
_cell.angle_alpha   90.00
_cell.angle_beta   90.00
_cell.angle_gamma   90.00
#
_symmetry.space_group_name_H-M   'P 1'
#
loop_
_entity.id
_entity.type
_entity.pdbx_description
1 polymer ?
#
loop_
_entity_poly.entity_id
_entity_poly.type
_entity_poly.pdbx_seq_one_letter_code
_entity_poly.pdbx_strand_id
1 'polypeptide(L)'
;KATNFTFSKLGLLSNNEIGKFIEKYLGEVQIEDSSIPLAIVAADISTGEKVVFKTGSLATSIMASTCISSVFMPTQVDGRMLVDGAIVENVPIKVLQEMGAKVCVGVDLGSGGYRQPESMVEVLLNAFSIAIDRTIDNQGEKADVIIKPSLAGYSLTDSGNSIKLYAEGYRSGIMALDEIKLLVEKAGPSSLEVLEQKFRSWLDT
;
A
#
# COMPACT_ATOMS: atom_id res chain seq x y z
N LYS A 1 -8.73 15.76 -15.24
CA LYS A 1 -8.69 15.69 -16.72
C LYS A 1 -7.24 15.48 -17.13
N ALA A 2 -6.86 14.28 -17.42
CA ALA A 2 -5.88 13.83 -18.40
C ALA A 2 -5.55 12.35 -18.14
N THR A 3 -6.48 11.46 -18.47
CA THR A 3 -6.11 10.07 -18.77
C THR A 3 -5.66 10.05 -20.22
N ASN A 4 -4.36 10.14 -20.44
CA ASN A 4 -3.80 9.86 -21.75
C ASN A 4 -3.97 8.35 -22.01
N PHE A 5 -4.97 8.00 -22.80
CA PHE A 5 -5.11 6.67 -23.33
C PHE A 5 -3.93 6.40 -24.27
N THR A 6 -2.91 5.76 -23.78
CA THR A 6 -1.82 5.25 -24.62
C THR A 6 -2.14 3.78 -24.88
N PHE A 7 -2.55 3.43 -26.09
CA PHE A 7 -2.66 2.03 -26.51
C PHE A 7 -1.26 1.42 -26.56
N SER A 8 -0.81 0.93 -25.42
CA SER A 8 0.40 0.12 -25.31
C SER A 8 0.02 -1.36 -25.31
N LYS A 9 0.90 -2.20 -25.84
CA LYS A 9 0.75 -3.67 -25.73
C LYS A 9 0.82 -4.17 -24.27
N LEU A 10 1.29 -3.34 -23.32
CA LEU A 10 1.60 -3.72 -21.94
C LEU A 10 0.64 -3.16 -20.90
N GLY A 11 -0.30 -2.28 -21.25
CA GLY A 11 -1.27 -1.70 -20.32
C GLY A 11 -2.15 -0.65 -20.98
N LEU A 12 -3.31 -0.36 -20.38
CA LEU A 12 -4.31 0.55 -20.93
C LEU A 12 -4.01 2.02 -20.59
N LEU A 13 -3.38 2.28 -19.45
CA LEU A 13 -3.11 3.62 -18.94
C LEU A 13 -1.64 3.79 -18.56
N SER A 14 -1.11 5.01 -18.73
CA SER A 14 0.20 5.38 -18.20
C SER A 14 0.05 5.82 -16.74
N ASN A 15 0.95 5.38 -15.86
CA ASN A 15 1.03 5.82 -14.46
C ASN A 15 1.96 7.04 -14.27
N ASN A 16 2.52 7.61 -15.33
CA ASN A 16 3.42 8.77 -15.24
C ASN A 16 2.80 9.99 -14.55
N GLU A 17 1.48 10.17 -14.66
CA GLU A 17 0.79 11.28 -13.98
C GLU A 17 0.78 11.10 -12.47
N ILE A 18 0.79 9.85 -11.98
CA ILE A 18 0.93 9.54 -10.55
C ILE A 18 2.33 9.96 -10.08
N GLY A 19 3.37 9.61 -10.83
CA GLY A 19 4.74 10.03 -10.53
C GLY A 19 4.90 11.55 -10.45
N LYS A 20 4.42 12.27 -11.46
CA LYS A 20 4.43 13.74 -11.48
C LYS A 20 3.65 14.35 -10.31
N PHE A 21 2.52 13.73 -9.94
CA PHE A 21 1.74 14.19 -8.80
C PHE A 21 2.54 14.03 -7.50
N ILE A 22 3.20 12.88 -7.31
CA ILE A 22 4.01 12.61 -6.12
C ILE A 22 5.19 13.59 -6.05
N GLU A 23 5.94 13.75 -7.14
CA GLU A 23 7.06 14.69 -7.23
C GLU A 23 6.63 16.14 -6.98
N LYS A 24 5.44 16.54 -7.44
CA LYS A 24 4.90 17.87 -7.21
C LYS A 24 4.64 18.17 -5.73
N TYR A 25 4.20 17.19 -4.95
CA TYR A 25 3.81 17.36 -3.54
C TYR A 25 4.93 17.03 -2.56
N LEU A 26 5.78 16.05 -2.88
CA LEU A 26 6.85 15.59 -2.00
C LEU A 26 8.26 16.04 -2.47
N GLY A 27 8.40 16.51 -3.73
CA GLY A 27 9.71 16.78 -4.31
C GLY A 27 10.49 15.51 -4.67
N GLU A 28 11.78 15.67 -4.94
CA GLU A 28 12.71 14.56 -5.24
C GLU A 28 13.23 13.92 -3.94
N VAL A 29 12.33 13.25 -3.21
CA VAL A 29 12.63 12.60 -1.93
C VAL A 29 13.11 11.17 -2.16
N GLN A 30 14.13 10.75 -1.40
CA GLN A 30 14.58 9.37 -1.36
C GLN A 30 13.92 8.62 -0.19
N ILE A 31 13.73 7.31 -0.31
CA ILE A 31 13.11 6.48 0.75
C ILE A 31 13.93 6.55 2.04
N GLU A 32 15.25 6.50 1.93
CA GLU A 32 16.18 6.55 3.04
C GLU A 32 16.22 7.89 3.80
N ASP A 33 15.70 8.97 3.20
CA ASP A 33 15.57 10.29 3.85
C ASP A 33 14.37 10.36 4.78
N SER A 34 13.53 9.31 4.80
CA SER A 34 12.36 9.26 5.68
C SER A 34 12.78 9.22 7.15
N SER A 35 12.16 10.07 7.97
CA SER A 35 12.40 10.10 9.43
C SER A 35 11.96 8.80 10.14
N ILE A 36 11.00 8.06 9.53
CA ILE A 36 10.56 6.74 9.97
C ILE A 36 11.05 5.73 8.94
N PRO A 37 11.71 4.61 9.34
CA PRO A 37 12.13 3.58 8.40
C PRO A 37 10.98 3.14 7.50
N LEU A 38 11.15 3.29 6.19
CA LEU A 38 10.13 3.03 5.19
C LEU A 38 10.58 1.92 4.24
N ALA A 39 9.67 1.04 3.88
CA ALA A 39 9.84 0.11 2.78
C ALA A 39 8.58 0.09 1.91
N ILE A 40 8.76 -0.04 0.60
CA ILE A 40 7.67 -0.12 -0.38
C ILE A 40 7.82 -1.42 -1.14
N VAL A 41 6.70 -2.15 -1.29
CA VAL A 41 6.69 -3.47 -1.95
C VAL A 41 6.10 -3.36 -3.35
N ALA A 42 6.76 -3.97 -4.31
CA ALA A 42 6.28 -4.17 -5.68
C ALA A 42 6.51 -5.63 -6.10
N ALA A 43 5.99 -6.01 -7.25
CA ALA A 43 6.21 -7.32 -7.86
C ALA A 43 6.84 -7.17 -9.24
N ASP A 44 7.82 -7.99 -9.55
CA ASP A 44 8.34 -8.13 -10.91
C ASP A 44 7.40 -9.03 -11.71
N ILE A 45 6.68 -8.46 -12.68
CA ILE A 45 5.68 -9.21 -13.46
C ILE A 45 6.31 -10.26 -14.38
N SER A 46 7.62 -10.18 -14.64
CA SER A 46 8.33 -11.12 -15.51
C SER A 46 8.74 -12.38 -14.78
N THR A 47 9.02 -12.27 -13.46
CA THR A 47 9.56 -13.38 -12.64
C THR A 47 8.61 -13.84 -11.54
N GLY A 48 7.64 -12.98 -11.16
CA GLY A 48 6.79 -13.19 -9.98
C GLY A 48 7.50 -12.89 -8.66
N GLU A 49 8.72 -12.37 -8.69
CA GLU A 49 9.49 -12.06 -7.50
C GLU A 49 8.96 -10.80 -6.79
N LYS A 50 8.96 -10.85 -5.45
CA LYS A 50 8.74 -9.68 -4.61
C LYS A 50 9.95 -8.75 -4.67
N VAL A 51 9.72 -7.46 -4.89
CA VAL A 51 10.73 -6.39 -4.86
C VAL A 51 10.42 -5.48 -3.68
N VAL A 52 11.42 -5.26 -2.81
CA VAL A 52 11.30 -4.38 -1.63
C VAL A 52 12.23 -3.21 -1.78
N PHE A 53 11.69 -2.02 -1.95
CA PHE A 53 12.42 -0.78 -1.98
C PHE A 53 12.65 -0.28 -0.55
N LYS A 54 13.88 -0.09 -0.16
CA LYS A 54 14.32 0.51 1.12
C LYS A 54 15.16 1.76 0.89
N THR A 55 15.55 2.00 -0.36
CA THR A 55 16.35 3.14 -0.83
C THR A 55 15.92 3.54 -2.22
N GLY A 56 16.33 4.74 -2.65
CA GLY A 56 16.06 5.28 -3.98
C GLY A 56 14.82 6.17 -4.04
N SER A 57 14.41 6.55 -5.26
CA SER A 57 13.33 7.51 -5.48
C SER A 57 12.00 7.03 -4.88
N LEU A 58 11.46 7.81 -3.95
CA LEU A 58 10.15 7.57 -3.34
C LEU A 58 9.04 7.56 -4.40
N ALA A 59 9.07 8.52 -5.34
CA ALA A 59 8.08 8.62 -6.41
C ALA A 59 8.07 7.38 -7.30
N THR A 60 9.25 6.92 -7.73
CA THR A 60 9.39 5.72 -8.58
C THR A 60 8.87 4.47 -7.86
N SER A 61 9.20 4.32 -6.59
CA SER A 61 8.78 3.16 -5.79
C SER A 61 7.27 3.14 -5.57
N ILE A 62 6.64 4.31 -5.32
CA ILE A 62 5.18 4.42 -5.23
C ILE A 62 4.52 4.11 -6.57
N MET A 63 5.06 4.64 -7.70
CA MET A 63 4.56 4.32 -9.04
C MET A 63 4.57 2.81 -9.29
N ALA A 64 5.64 2.12 -8.92
CA ALA A 64 5.74 0.67 -9.06
C ALA A 64 4.71 -0.05 -8.18
N SER A 65 4.62 0.34 -6.91
CA SER A 65 3.74 -0.29 -5.91
C SER A 65 2.24 -0.06 -6.13
N THR A 66 1.87 0.99 -6.88
CA THR A 66 0.46 1.31 -7.20
C THR A 66 0.07 0.95 -8.63
N CYS A 67 0.95 0.28 -9.36
CA CYS A 67 0.74 -0.09 -10.75
C CYS A 67 -0.13 -1.35 -10.86
N ILE A 68 -1.45 -1.18 -10.83
CA ILE A 68 -2.40 -2.31 -10.99
C ILE A 68 -2.18 -2.96 -12.36
N SER A 69 -1.81 -4.25 -12.34
CA SER A 69 -1.52 -5.04 -13.53
C SER A 69 -2.69 -5.01 -14.52
N SER A 70 -2.38 -4.93 -15.80
CA SER A 70 -3.32 -4.85 -16.93
C SER A 70 -4.10 -3.53 -17.04
N VAL A 71 -4.20 -2.73 -15.99
CA VAL A 71 -4.78 -1.38 -16.04
C VAL A 71 -3.69 -0.36 -16.37
N PHE A 72 -2.60 -0.38 -15.62
CA PHE A 72 -1.45 0.49 -15.87
C PHE A 72 -0.31 -0.24 -16.56
N MET A 73 0.50 0.51 -17.31
CA MET A 73 1.75 -0.01 -17.85
C MET A 73 2.74 -0.26 -16.71
N PRO A 74 3.42 -1.43 -16.69
CA PRO A 74 4.43 -1.71 -15.68
C PRO A 74 5.49 -0.62 -15.59
N THR A 75 5.90 -0.29 -14.36
CA THR A 75 6.98 0.67 -14.11
C THR A 75 8.32 0.02 -14.36
N GLN A 76 9.14 0.63 -15.21
CA GLN A 76 10.49 0.12 -15.52
C GLN A 76 11.48 0.64 -14.46
N VAL A 77 12.12 -0.27 -13.73
CA VAL A 77 13.15 0.05 -12.74
C VAL A 77 14.28 -0.97 -12.86
N ASP A 78 15.50 -0.52 -13.12
CA ASP A 78 16.72 -1.36 -13.22
C ASP A 78 16.54 -2.59 -14.12
N GLY A 79 15.87 -2.41 -15.27
CA GLY A 79 15.62 -3.46 -16.24
C GLY A 79 14.50 -4.44 -15.88
N ARG A 80 13.84 -4.26 -14.74
CA ARG A 80 12.67 -5.03 -14.30
C ARG A 80 11.39 -4.32 -14.68
N MET A 81 10.33 -5.08 -14.92
CA MET A 81 8.96 -4.59 -15.14
C MET A 81 8.14 -4.78 -13.84
N LEU A 82 7.91 -3.70 -13.11
CA LEU A 82 7.30 -3.73 -11.81
C LEU A 82 5.83 -3.34 -11.85
N VAL A 83 5.04 -4.05 -11.07
CA VAL A 83 3.61 -3.85 -10.86
C VAL A 83 3.28 -3.83 -9.36
N ASP A 84 2.03 -3.60 -9.03
CA ASP A 84 1.51 -3.53 -7.66
C ASP A 84 1.95 -4.73 -6.82
N GLY A 85 2.51 -4.44 -5.64
CA GLY A 85 3.01 -5.45 -4.71
C GLY A 85 1.93 -6.32 -4.08
N ALA A 86 0.68 -5.90 -4.13
CA ALA A 86 -0.43 -6.63 -3.53
C ALA A 86 -0.60 -8.05 -4.10
N ILE A 87 -0.18 -8.30 -5.35
CA ILE A 87 -0.25 -9.64 -5.95
C ILE A 87 0.72 -10.66 -5.31
N VAL A 88 1.77 -10.19 -4.64
CA VAL A 88 2.76 -11.05 -3.96
C VAL A 88 2.66 -10.92 -2.44
N GLU A 89 2.40 -9.73 -1.90
CA GLU A 89 2.25 -9.50 -0.47
C GLU A 89 1.44 -8.22 -0.22
N ASN A 90 0.13 -8.35 -0.01
CA ASN A 90 -0.79 -7.21 0.14
C ASN A 90 -0.61 -6.49 1.48
N VAL A 91 -0.40 -7.24 2.57
CA VAL A 91 -0.10 -6.70 3.90
C VAL A 91 1.30 -7.16 4.29
N PRO A 92 2.37 -6.38 4.03
CA PRO A 92 3.75 -6.85 4.05
C PRO A 92 4.34 -6.93 5.47
N ILE A 93 3.75 -7.75 6.34
CA ILE A 93 4.17 -7.93 7.74
C ILE A 93 5.58 -8.51 7.84
N LYS A 94 5.93 -9.45 6.96
CA LYS A 94 7.26 -10.05 6.96
C LYS A 94 8.36 -9.01 6.70
N VAL A 95 8.10 -8.05 5.83
CA VAL A 95 9.04 -6.95 5.56
C VAL A 95 9.28 -6.11 6.82
N LEU A 96 8.22 -5.79 7.60
CA LEU A 96 8.37 -5.08 8.88
C LEU A 96 9.18 -5.88 9.90
N GLN A 97 8.95 -7.19 10.00
CA GLN A 97 9.72 -8.07 10.89
C GLN A 97 11.20 -8.11 10.50
N GLU A 98 11.50 -8.21 9.21
CA GLU A 98 12.86 -8.14 8.67
C GLU A 98 13.53 -6.77 8.91
N MET A 99 12.75 -5.69 9.04
CA MET A 99 13.22 -4.36 9.44
C MET A 99 13.38 -4.21 10.96
N GLY A 100 13.07 -5.23 11.74
CA GLY A 100 13.25 -5.26 13.20
C GLY A 100 12.04 -4.79 14.01
N ALA A 101 10.84 -4.71 13.39
CA ALA A 101 9.62 -4.40 14.11
C ALA A 101 9.30 -5.52 15.13
N LYS A 102 9.03 -5.15 16.38
CA LYS A 102 8.65 -6.06 17.46
C LYS A 102 7.15 -6.24 17.57
N VAL A 103 6.39 -5.22 17.18
CA VAL A 103 4.93 -5.24 17.08
C VAL A 103 4.56 -4.84 15.66
N CYS A 104 3.82 -5.69 14.99
CA CYS A 104 3.39 -5.50 13.62
C CYS A 104 1.88 -5.28 13.54
N VAL A 105 1.49 -4.09 13.12
CA VAL A 105 0.09 -3.73 12.88
C VAL A 105 -0.14 -3.67 11.38
N GLY A 106 -1.03 -4.52 10.88
CA GLY A 106 -1.46 -4.50 9.49
C GLY A 106 -2.76 -3.73 9.32
N VAL A 107 -2.90 -3.02 8.20
CA VAL A 107 -4.18 -2.44 7.77
C VAL A 107 -4.61 -3.15 6.50
N ASP A 108 -5.70 -3.89 6.57
CA ASP A 108 -6.26 -4.65 5.47
C ASP A 108 -7.55 -3.97 4.99
N LEU A 109 -7.50 -3.36 3.83
CA LEU A 109 -8.65 -2.69 3.23
C LEU A 109 -9.64 -3.68 2.59
N GLY A 110 -9.21 -4.91 2.34
CA GLY A 110 -9.97 -5.89 1.57
C GLY A 110 -10.27 -5.40 0.16
N SER A 111 -11.13 -6.11 -0.53
CA SER A 111 -11.61 -5.72 -1.88
C SER A 111 -12.76 -4.73 -1.87
N GLY A 112 -13.29 -4.34 -0.71
CA GLY A 112 -14.51 -3.54 -0.62
C GLY A 112 -15.79 -4.24 -1.08
N GLY A 113 -15.67 -5.50 -1.50
CA GLY A 113 -16.74 -6.30 -2.09
C GLY A 113 -16.74 -6.25 -3.63
N TYR A 114 -17.24 -7.34 -4.23
CA TYR A 114 -17.31 -7.45 -5.69
C TYR A 114 -18.66 -6.92 -6.18
N ARG A 115 -18.61 -6.21 -7.30
CA ARG A 115 -19.81 -5.76 -8.02
C ARG A 115 -19.85 -6.39 -9.41
N GLN A 116 -21.04 -6.45 -10.00
CA GLN A 116 -21.14 -6.85 -11.39
C GLN A 116 -20.38 -5.84 -12.27
N PRO A 117 -19.36 -6.28 -13.03
CA PRO A 117 -18.56 -5.36 -13.83
C PRO A 117 -19.36 -4.89 -15.06
N GLU A 118 -19.27 -3.61 -15.36
CA GLU A 118 -19.91 -2.97 -16.53
C GLU A 118 -18.89 -2.64 -17.63
N SER A 119 -17.60 -2.83 -17.36
CA SER A 119 -16.52 -2.53 -18.30
C SER A 119 -15.40 -3.56 -18.21
N MET A 120 -14.57 -3.64 -19.27
CA MET A 120 -13.39 -4.51 -19.29
C MET A 120 -12.41 -4.16 -18.16
N VAL A 121 -12.27 -2.87 -17.82
CA VAL A 121 -11.41 -2.43 -16.70
C VAL A 121 -11.94 -2.96 -15.38
N GLU A 122 -13.25 -2.93 -15.15
CA GLU A 122 -13.85 -3.46 -13.93
C GLU A 122 -13.73 -4.99 -13.84
N VAL A 123 -13.80 -5.71 -14.96
CA VAL A 123 -13.49 -7.15 -15.00
C VAL A 123 -12.06 -7.42 -14.54
N LEU A 124 -11.08 -6.65 -15.04
CA LEU A 124 -9.68 -6.77 -14.66
C LEU A 124 -9.45 -6.41 -13.18
N LEU A 125 -10.08 -5.32 -12.71
CA LEU A 125 -10.00 -4.93 -11.30
C LEU A 125 -10.61 -5.98 -10.37
N ASN A 126 -11.78 -6.53 -10.71
CA ASN A 126 -12.39 -7.61 -9.94
C ASN A 126 -11.52 -8.87 -9.92
N ALA A 127 -10.96 -9.26 -11.07
CA ALA A 127 -10.06 -10.42 -11.15
C ALA A 127 -8.81 -10.23 -10.28
N PHE A 128 -8.21 -9.04 -10.32
CA PHE A 128 -7.08 -8.66 -9.49
C PHE A 128 -7.44 -8.69 -7.99
N SER A 129 -8.57 -8.10 -7.61
CA SER A 129 -9.07 -8.11 -6.23
C SER A 129 -9.33 -9.53 -5.72
N ILE A 130 -9.95 -10.40 -6.53
CA ILE A 130 -10.17 -11.81 -6.17
C ILE A 130 -8.84 -12.53 -5.92
N ALA A 131 -7.82 -12.29 -6.76
CA ALA A 131 -6.52 -12.90 -6.59
C ALA A 131 -5.84 -12.43 -5.29
N ILE A 132 -5.91 -11.14 -4.97
CA ILE A 132 -5.36 -10.57 -3.74
C ILE A 132 -6.06 -11.15 -2.51
N ASP A 133 -7.39 -11.14 -2.47
CA ASP A 133 -8.16 -11.64 -1.31
C ASP A 133 -7.82 -13.09 -0.96
N ARG A 134 -7.52 -13.91 -1.97
CA ARG A 134 -7.07 -15.29 -1.76
C ARG A 134 -5.67 -15.40 -1.17
N THR A 135 -4.82 -14.39 -1.34
CA THR A 135 -3.46 -14.36 -0.76
C THR A 135 -3.44 -13.82 0.66
N ILE A 136 -4.39 -12.95 1.03
CA ILE A 136 -4.47 -12.31 2.35
C ILE A 136 -4.69 -13.34 3.47
N ASP A 137 -5.53 -14.34 3.26
CA ASP A 137 -5.84 -15.38 4.26
C ASP A 137 -4.57 -16.09 4.77
N ASN A 138 -3.52 -16.15 3.94
CA ASN A 138 -2.24 -16.75 4.31
C ASN A 138 -1.21 -15.76 4.90
N GLN A 139 -1.43 -14.46 4.77
CA GLN A 139 -0.46 -13.40 5.13
C GLN A 139 -0.83 -12.67 6.43
N GLY A 140 -2.13 -12.51 6.71
CA GLY A 140 -2.63 -11.82 7.90
C GLY A 140 -2.33 -12.53 9.22
N GLU A 141 -2.07 -13.85 9.19
CA GLU A 141 -1.75 -14.65 10.38
C GLU A 141 -0.45 -14.25 11.11
N LYS A 142 0.35 -13.37 10.50
CA LYS A 142 1.67 -12.96 11.04
C LYS A 142 1.67 -11.60 11.69
N ALA A 143 0.59 -10.82 11.57
CA ALA A 143 0.48 -9.54 12.26
C ALA A 143 0.00 -9.74 13.69
N ASP A 144 0.48 -8.90 14.62
CA ASP A 144 0.00 -8.89 16.00
C ASP A 144 -1.41 -8.29 16.07
N VAL A 145 -1.71 -7.30 15.23
CA VAL A 145 -3.04 -6.69 15.07
C VAL A 145 -3.34 -6.48 13.60
N ILE A 146 -4.55 -6.83 13.17
CA ILE A 146 -5.08 -6.47 11.85
C ILE A 146 -6.26 -5.53 11.99
N ILE A 147 -6.12 -4.32 11.46
CA ILE A 147 -7.21 -3.34 11.36
C ILE A 147 -7.92 -3.55 10.03
N LYS A 148 -9.23 -3.87 10.09
CA LYS A 148 -10.08 -4.06 8.90
C LYS A 148 -11.21 -3.02 8.90
N PRO A 149 -11.05 -1.88 8.19
CA PRO A 149 -12.13 -0.92 8.02
C PRO A 149 -13.32 -1.55 7.26
N SER A 150 -14.55 -1.18 7.64
CA SER A 150 -15.75 -1.68 6.97
C SER A 150 -15.99 -0.91 5.68
N LEU A 151 -15.45 -1.40 4.58
CA LEU A 151 -15.52 -0.75 3.27
C LEU A 151 -16.58 -1.39 2.33
N ALA A 152 -17.43 -2.27 2.86
CA ALA A 152 -18.52 -2.87 2.11
C ALA A 152 -19.44 -1.77 1.52
N GLY A 153 -19.63 -1.82 0.21
CA GLY A 153 -20.44 -0.83 -0.52
C GLY A 153 -19.66 0.33 -1.13
N TYR A 154 -18.36 0.46 -0.87
CA TYR A 154 -17.48 1.40 -1.58
C TYR A 154 -16.76 0.70 -2.72
N SER A 155 -16.51 1.43 -3.80
CA SER A 155 -15.72 0.98 -4.95
C SER A 155 -14.29 1.47 -4.83
N LEU A 156 -13.32 0.74 -5.41
CA LEU A 156 -11.92 1.17 -5.51
C LEU A 156 -11.75 2.54 -6.20
N THR A 157 -12.73 2.94 -7.02
CA THR A 157 -12.72 4.21 -7.77
C THR A 157 -13.64 5.27 -7.18
N ASP A 158 -14.18 5.05 -5.96
CA ASP A 158 -15.15 5.95 -5.33
C ASP A 158 -14.47 7.18 -4.72
N SER A 159 -14.31 8.22 -5.53
CA SER A 159 -13.77 9.51 -5.08
C SER A 159 -14.80 10.41 -4.37
N GLY A 160 -16.09 10.12 -4.51
CA GLY A 160 -17.18 10.95 -3.94
C GLY A 160 -17.39 10.77 -2.44
N ASN A 161 -16.89 9.67 -1.87
CA ASN A 161 -17.08 9.31 -0.47
C ASN A 161 -15.80 9.43 0.39
N SER A 162 -14.81 10.20 -0.04
CA SER A 162 -13.51 10.32 0.63
C SER A 162 -13.60 10.64 2.13
N ILE A 163 -14.51 11.55 2.53
CA ILE A 163 -14.73 11.91 3.95
C ILE A 163 -15.26 10.71 4.75
N LYS A 164 -16.17 9.93 4.18
CA LYS A 164 -16.73 8.75 4.86
C LYS A 164 -15.68 7.65 4.97
N LEU A 165 -14.88 7.43 3.93
CA LEU A 165 -13.79 6.46 3.92
C LEU A 165 -12.73 6.83 4.97
N TYR A 166 -12.37 8.13 5.06
CA TYR A 166 -11.49 8.63 6.11
C TYR A 166 -12.04 8.35 7.52
N ALA A 167 -13.32 8.71 7.75
CA ALA A 167 -13.96 8.49 9.06
C ALA A 167 -14.01 7.01 9.45
N GLU A 168 -14.25 6.11 8.49
CA GLU A 168 -14.25 4.67 8.72
C GLU A 168 -12.85 4.14 9.08
N GLY A 169 -11.82 4.56 8.34
CA GLY A 169 -10.43 4.21 8.65
C GLY A 169 -10.03 4.70 10.04
N TYR A 170 -10.34 5.96 10.36
CA TYR A 170 -10.06 6.54 11.66
C TYR A 170 -10.76 5.77 12.80
N ARG A 171 -12.07 5.48 12.65
CA ARG A 171 -12.85 4.71 13.62
C ARG A 171 -12.25 3.34 13.88
N SER A 172 -11.89 2.64 12.82
CA SER A 172 -11.29 1.30 12.90
C SER A 172 -9.93 1.32 13.60
N GLY A 173 -9.12 2.35 13.35
CA GLY A 173 -7.86 2.56 14.06
C GLY A 173 -8.05 2.83 15.55
N ILE A 174 -9.01 3.69 15.93
CA ILE A 174 -9.32 3.96 17.34
C ILE A 174 -9.80 2.70 18.06
N MET A 175 -10.60 1.86 17.41
CA MET A 175 -11.06 0.60 18.01
C MET A 175 -9.93 -0.38 18.33
N ALA A 176 -8.85 -0.37 17.56
CA ALA A 176 -7.67 -1.22 17.78
C ALA A 176 -6.63 -0.61 18.74
N LEU A 177 -6.80 0.66 19.13
CA LEU A 177 -5.77 1.43 19.81
C LEU A 177 -5.35 0.85 21.16
N ASP A 178 -6.29 0.37 21.96
CA ASP A 178 -6.00 -0.17 23.32
C ASP A 178 -5.22 -1.48 23.23
N GLU A 179 -5.55 -2.35 22.26
CA GLU A 179 -4.82 -3.58 21.99
C GLU A 179 -3.40 -3.28 21.52
N ILE A 180 -3.24 -2.33 20.60
CA ILE A 180 -1.92 -1.89 20.10
C ILE A 180 -1.07 -1.36 21.24
N LYS A 181 -1.61 -0.47 22.10
CA LYS A 181 -0.90 0.06 23.27
C LYS A 181 -0.40 -1.05 24.19
N LEU A 182 -1.28 -2.00 24.50
CA LEU A 182 -0.93 -3.13 25.38
C LEU A 182 0.22 -3.97 24.82
N LEU A 183 0.23 -4.21 23.50
CA LEU A 183 1.29 -4.97 22.82
C LEU A 183 2.61 -4.19 22.82
N VAL A 184 2.56 -2.90 22.54
CA VAL A 184 3.74 -2.02 22.56
C VAL A 184 4.33 -1.93 23.97
N GLU A 185 3.51 -1.78 25.02
CA GLU A 185 3.95 -1.80 26.42
C GLU A 185 4.63 -3.13 26.79
N LYS A 186 4.07 -4.27 26.36
CA LYS A 186 4.68 -5.59 26.57
C LYS A 186 6.01 -5.77 25.84
N ALA A 187 6.17 -5.14 24.68
CA ALA A 187 7.40 -5.19 23.90
C ALA A 187 8.57 -4.41 24.54
N GLY A 188 8.29 -3.59 25.58
CA GLY A 188 9.24 -2.92 26.44
C GLY A 188 9.38 -1.41 26.21
N PRO A 189 9.77 -0.64 27.24
CA PRO A 189 9.76 0.83 27.25
C PRO A 189 10.64 1.48 26.17
N SER A 190 11.72 0.84 25.76
CA SER A 190 12.61 1.37 24.71
C SER A 190 11.96 1.50 23.32
N SER A 191 10.85 0.81 23.08
CA SER A 191 10.13 0.87 21.79
C SER A 191 9.12 2.02 21.76
N LEU A 192 8.51 2.35 22.89
CA LEU A 192 7.55 3.44 23.03
C LEU A 192 8.24 4.81 22.97
N GLU A 193 9.30 5.00 23.73
CA GLU A 193 10.02 6.29 23.77
C GLU A 193 10.61 6.67 22.43
N VAL A 194 11.16 5.71 21.69
CA VAL A 194 11.70 5.95 20.34
C VAL A 194 10.58 6.27 19.34
N LEU A 195 9.42 5.60 19.43
CA LEU A 195 8.26 5.89 18.58
C LEU A 195 7.64 7.25 18.91
N GLU A 196 7.47 7.60 20.20
CA GLU A 196 6.94 8.90 20.60
C GLU A 196 7.87 10.05 20.20
N GLN A 197 9.18 9.89 20.37
CA GLN A 197 10.16 10.89 19.93
C GLN A 197 10.13 11.10 18.41
N LYS A 198 10.08 10.02 17.62
CA LYS A 198 9.96 10.09 16.17
C LYS A 198 8.62 10.68 15.72
N PHE A 199 7.52 10.32 16.38
CA PHE A 199 6.20 10.84 16.05
C PHE A 199 6.06 12.33 16.39
N ARG A 200 6.61 12.79 17.52
CA ARG A 200 6.66 14.21 17.88
C ARG A 200 7.48 15.01 16.88
N SER A 201 8.66 14.51 16.50
CA SER A 201 9.50 15.21 15.50
C SER A 201 8.83 15.32 14.13
N TRP A 202 7.93 14.38 13.78
CA TRP A 202 7.17 14.41 12.54
C TRP A 202 5.98 15.40 12.59
N LEU A 203 5.37 15.61 13.76
CA LEU A 203 4.30 16.59 13.94
C LEU A 203 4.81 18.03 14.03
N ASP A 204 6.10 18.23 14.35
CA ASP A 204 6.75 19.54 14.49
C ASP A 204 7.41 20.02 13.18
N THR A 205 7.33 19.23 12.08
CA THR A 205 7.77 19.60 10.72
C THR A 205 6.60 19.85 9.80
#